data_5578198c8d98a82aa7f5feac54dc1f8b
#
_entry.id   5578198c8d98a82aa7f5feac54dc1f8b
#
_cell.length_a   1.000
_cell.length_b   1.000
_cell.length_c   1.000
_cell.angle_alpha   90.00
_cell.angle_beta   90.00
_cell.angle_gamma   90.00
#
_symmetry.space_group_name_H-M   'P 1'
#
loop_
_entity.id
_entity.type
_entity.pdbx_description
1 polymer ?
#
loop_
_entity_poly.entity_id
_entity_poly.type
_entity_poly.pdbx_seq_one_letter_code
_entity_poly.pdbx_strand_id
1 'polypeptide(L)' 'MKYELIREIYNKCSGNQMRDVFISNPDTDDPEEYVRDMLKGKLVKIEKEVFPDGTVIIDADVAGLQQRFTFSPD' A
#
# COMPACT_ATOMS: atom_id res chain seq x y z
N MET A 1 8.79 -0.14 -14.56
CA MET A 1 9.72 -0.60 -13.51
C MET A 1 9.06 -1.66 -12.67
N LYS A 2 9.80 -2.71 -12.35
CA LYS A 2 9.27 -3.80 -11.52
C LYS A 2 9.52 -3.54 -10.05
N TYR A 3 8.53 -3.83 -9.23
CA TYR A 3 8.61 -3.70 -7.78
C TYR A 3 8.20 -4.99 -7.12
N GLU A 4 8.71 -5.22 -5.91
CA GLU A 4 8.09 -6.13 -4.96
C GLU A 4 7.12 -5.31 -4.12
N LEU A 5 5.85 -5.66 -4.16
CA LEU A 5 4.83 -4.98 -3.37
C LEU A 5 4.42 -5.84 -2.18
N ILE A 6 4.55 -5.26 -0.99
CA ILE A 6 4.00 -5.83 0.23
C ILE A 6 2.81 -4.97 0.64
N ARG A 7 1.63 -5.54 0.58
CA ARG A 7 0.40 -4.87 1.00
C ARG A 7 -0.02 -5.39 2.36
N GLU A 8 -0.13 -4.49 3.32
CA GLU A 8 -0.54 -4.82 4.67
C GLU A 8 -1.89 -4.14 4.96
N ILE A 9 -2.86 -4.93 5.40
CA ILE A 9 -4.17 -4.42 5.80
C ILE A 9 -4.30 -4.59 7.30
N TYR A 10 -4.45 -3.48 8.02
CA TYR A 10 -4.55 -3.48 9.48
C TYR A 10 -6.01 -3.59 9.89
N ASN A 11 -6.39 -4.74 10.43
CA ASN A 11 -7.74 -4.95 10.94
C ASN A 11 -7.83 -4.49 12.40
N LYS A 12 -8.72 -3.53 12.65
CA LYS A 12 -8.99 -3.04 14.00
C LYS A 12 -10.07 -3.88 14.69
N CYS A 13 -9.86 -5.18 14.78
CA CYS A 13 -10.71 -5.99 15.64
C CYS A 13 -10.24 -5.85 17.08
N SER A 14 -11.16 -5.53 17.99
CA SER A 14 -10.85 -5.39 19.40
C SER A 14 -10.19 -6.66 19.93
N GLY A 15 -8.95 -6.53 20.42
CA GLY A 15 -8.19 -7.63 20.99
C GLY A 15 -7.38 -8.46 20.00
N ASN A 16 -7.45 -8.17 18.71
CA ASN A 16 -6.65 -8.85 17.68
C ASN A 16 -5.86 -7.86 16.86
N GLN A 17 -4.52 -7.97 16.91
CA GLN A 17 -3.62 -7.21 16.07
C GLN A 17 -3.29 -7.98 14.78
N MET A 18 -4.29 -8.63 14.19
CA MET A 18 -4.07 -9.37 12.96
C MET A 18 -4.05 -8.41 11.79
N ARG A 19 -2.97 -8.48 11.03
CA ARG A 19 -2.86 -7.81 9.74
C ARG A 19 -2.78 -8.85 8.64
N ASP A 20 -3.49 -8.60 7.56
CA ASP A 20 -3.37 -9.42 6.38
C ASP A 20 -2.19 -8.90 5.54
N VAL A 21 -1.35 -9.80 5.07
CA VAL A 21 -0.19 -9.47 4.26
C VAL A 21 -0.30 -10.16 2.91
N PHE A 22 -0.19 -9.36 1.84
CA PHE A 22 -0.20 -9.85 0.47
C PHE A 22 1.08 -9.42 -0.23
N ILE A 23 1.74 -10.35 -0.92
CA ILE A 23 2.97 -10.08 -1.64
C ILE A 23 2.72 -10.30 -3.14
N SER A 24 3.13 -9.33 -3.95
CA SER A 24 3.02 -9.39 -5.40
C SER A 24 4.18 -8.66 -6.05
N ASN A 25 4.30 -8.78 -7.37
CA ASN A 25 5.37 -8.17 -8.14
C ASN A 25 4.78 -7.34 -9.30
N PRO A 26 4.20 -6.17 -9.02
CA PRO A 26 3.63 -5.32 -10.06
C PRO A 26 4.71 -4.67 -10.92
N ASP A 27 4.38 -4.45 -12.18
CA ASP A 27 5.18 -3.63 -13.08
C ASP A 27 4.44 -2.32 -13.30
N THR A 28 4.96 -1.24 -12.73
CA THR A 28 4.36 0.08 -12.82
C THR A 28 5.44 1.15 -12.75
N ASP A 29 5.21 2.26 -13.43
CA ASP A 29 6.11 3.43 -13.35
C ASP A 29 5.65 4.41 -12.28
N ASP A 30 4.42 4.26 -11.77
CA ASP A 30 3.86 5.15 -10.76
C ASP A 30 3.15 4.33 -9.67
N PRO A 31 3.84 4.04 -8.55
CA PRO A 31 3.23 3.31 -7.44
C PRO A 31 1.97 3.97 -6.87
N GLU A 32 1.94 5.31 -6.81
CA GLU A 32 0.77 6.01 -6.30
C GLU A 32 -0.46 5.76 -7.19
N GLU A 33 -0.30 5.86 -8.50
CA GLU A 33 -1.38 5.59 -9.44
C GLU A 33 -1.84 4.14 -9.35
N TYR A 34 -0.91 3.21 -9.17
CA TYR A 34 -1.23 1.79 -8.99
C TYR A 34 -2.13 1.58 -7.77
N VAL A 35 -1.80 2.24 -6.66
CA VAL A 35 -2.61 2.15 -5.43
C VAL A 35 -3.97 2.81 -5.63
N ARG A 36 -4.02 3.97 -6.27
CA ARG A 36 -5.28 4.67 -6.54
C ARG A 36 -6.22 3.84 -7.43
N ASP A 37 -5.67 3.16 -8.43
CA ASP A 37 -6.45 2.26 -9.29
C ASP A 37 -6.99 1.07 -8.50
N MET A 38 -6.19 0.52 -7.61
CA MET A 38 -6.59 -0.60 -6.77
C MET A 38 -7.73 -0.23 -5.80
N LEU A 39 -7.73 1.02 -5.34
CA LEU A 39 -8.72 1.55 -4.40
C LEU A 39 -9.81 2.39 -5.07
N LYS A 40 -9.98 2.21 -6.37
CA LYS A 40 -10.89 2.99 -7.20
C LYS A 40 -12.32 2.97 -6.67
N GLY A 41 -12.95 4.16 -6.64
CA GLY A 41 -14.32 4.32 -6.19
C GLY A 41 -14.49 4.46 -4.69
N LYS A 42 -13.39 4.48 -3.93
CA LYS A 42 -13.41 4.66 -2.48
C LYS A 42 -12.82 6.02 -2.11
N LEU A 43 -13.38 6.64 -1.05
CA LEU A 43 -12.78 7.83 -0.47
C LEU A 43 -11.52 7.40 0.28
N VAL A 44 -10.37 7.81 -0.23
CA VAL A 44 -9.08 7.36 0.30
C VAL A 44 -8.23 8.57 0.63
N LYS A 45 -7.70 8.56 1.85
CA LYS A 45 -6.65 9.49 2.25
C LYS A 45 -5.32 8.79 2.06
N ILE A 46 -4.44 9.35 1.23
CA ILE A 46 -3.17 8.74 0.87
C ILE A 46 -2.02 9.62 1.35
N GLU A 47 -1.03 9.00 2.00
CA GLU A 47 0.25 9.59 2.33
C GLU A 47 1.35 8.79 1.65
N LYS A 48 2.29 9.48 1.03
CA LYS A 48 3.38 8.86 0.27
C LYS A 48 4.72 9.28 0.83
N GLU A 49 5.62 8.31 0.97
CA GLU A 49 7.01 8.54 1.37
C GLU A 49 7.94 7.83 0.40
N VAL A 50 8.96 8.54 -0.08
CA VAL A 50 9.93 8.00 -1.03
C VAL A 50 11.31 8.00 -0.36
N PHE A 51 11.98 6.86 -0.40
CA PHE A 51 13.32 6.70 0.17
C PHE A 51 14.41 6.81 -0.90
N PRO A 52 15.66 7.13 -0.49
CA PRO A 52 16.75 7.30 -1.46
C PRO A 52 17.09 6.04 -2.27
N ASP A 53 16.79 4.87 -1.77
CA ASP A 53 17.03 3.60 -2.48
C ASP A 53 15.96 3.26 -3.52
N GLY A 54 14.96 4.12 -3.67
CA GLY A 54 13.84 3.91 -4.57
C GLY A 54 12.63 3.24 -3.96
N THR A 55 12.69 2.87 -2.69
CA THR A 55 11.53 2.32 -1.97
C THR A 55 10.46 3.38 -1.81
N VAL A 56 9.20 3.02 -2.09
CA VAL A 56 8.05 3.90 -1.93
C VAL A 56 7.07 3.26 -0.96
N ILE A 57 6.72 3.99 0.09
CA ILE A 57 5.70 3.55 1.04
C ILE A 57 4.47 4.44 0.88
N ILE A 58 3.33 3.82 0.67
CA ILE A 58 2.05 4.51 0.55
C ILE A 58 1.14 4.01 1.65
N ASP A 59 0.73 4.93 2.52
CA ASP A 59 -0.25 4.65 3.56
C ASP A 59 -1.61 5.16 3.09
N ALA A 60 -2.61 4.30 3.10
CA ALA A 60 -3.96 4.63 2.67
C ALA A 60 -4.95 4.36 3.78
N ASP A 61 -5.82 5.33 4.04
CA ASP A 61 -6.95 5.16 4.96
C ASP A 61 -8.21 5.04 4.11
N VAL A 62 -8.81 3.86 4.13
CA VAL A 62 -10.00 3.55 3.33
C VAL A 62 -11.16 3.30 4.29
N ALA A 63 -12.02 4.31 4.47
CA ALA A 63 -13.19 4.22 5.36
C ALA A 63 -12.84 3.74 6.77
N GLY A 64 -11.74 4.24 7.32
CA GLY A 64 -11.26 3.87 8.66
C GLY A 64 -10.38 2.63 8.71
N LEU A 65 -10.21 1.94 7.59
CA LEU A 65 -9.31 0.78 7.49
C LEU A 65 -7.97 1.22 6.95
N GLN A 66 -6.93 1.09 7.75
CA GLN A 66 -5.58 1.48 7.35
C GLN A 66 -4.92 0.38 6.54
N GLN A 67 -4.31 0.78 5.42
CA GLN A 67 -3.52 -0.10 4.56
C GLN A 67 -2.16 0.52 4.28
N ARG A 68 -1.13 -0.31 4.23
CA ARG A 68 0.22 0.11 3.86
C ARG A 68 0.68 -0.65 2.63
N PHE A 69 1.19 0.08 1.66
CA PHE A 69 1.75 -0.49 0.43
C PHE A 69 3.23 -0.15 0.38
N THR A 70 4.08 -1.16 0.48
CA THR A 70 5.53 -0.99 0.40
C THR A 70 6.02 -1.49 -0.95
N PHE A 71 6.52 -0.58 -1.77
CA PHE A 71 7.08 -0.89 -3.08
C PHE A 71 8.59 -0.85 -3.00
N SER A 72 9.22 -2.01 -3.12
CA SER A 72 10.68 -2.11 -3.17
C SER A 72 11.11 -2.38 -4.60
N PRO A 73 12.10 -1.63 -5.15
CA PRO A 73 12.61 -1.91 -6.49
C PRO A 73 13.14 -3.33 -6.59
N ASP A 74 12.75 -3.98 -7.67
CA ASP A 74 13.16 -5.36 -7.93
C ASP A 74 14.40 -5.41 -8.82
#